data_be7a61f29d2e981f03f8881450e5ea75
#
_entry.id   be7a61f29d2e981f03f8881450e5ea75
#
_cell.length_a   1.000
_cell.length_b   1.000
_cell.length_c   1.000
_cell.angle_alpha   90.00
_cell.angle_beta   90.00
_cell.angle_gamma   90.00
#
_symmetry.space_group_name_H-M   'P 1'
#
loop_
_entity.id
_entity.type
_entity.pdbx_description
1 polymer ?
#
loop_
_entity_poly.entity_id
_entity_poly.type
_entity_poly.pdbx_seq_one_letter_code
_entity_poly.pdbx_strand_id
1 'polypeptide(L)'
;MSFINYSSRELNCQIVYYGPGLCGKTTNLQYIYNKTNPEAKGKMISLATETERTLFFDFLPLSLGEIRGFRTRFHLYTVPGQVFYDASRKLILKGVDGVVFVGDSQLERMEANIESLENLRSNLQEQGYNLDKLPYVIQYNKRDLPNAMTVAELNKSLNPTGVPEFEGVATTGVGVFDTLK
;
A
#
# COMPACT_ATOMS: atom_id res chain seq x y z
N MET A 1 -6.06 7.75 -11.36
CA MET A 1 -7.37 8.29 -11.83
C MET A 1 -8.36 7.16 -11.89
N SER A 2 -9.41 7.26 -11.11
CA SER A 2 -10.47 6.25 -11.13
C SER A 2 -11.08 6.18 -12.52
N PHE A 3 -11.19 4.98 -13.04
CA PHE A 3 -11.78 4.75 -14.34
C PHE A 3 -13.24 4.29 -14.18
N ILE A 4 -14.17 5.10 -14.68
CA ILE A 4 -15.59 4.76 -14.67
C ILE A 4 -15.97 4.22 -16.04
N ASN A 5 -16.32 2.95 -16.08
CA ASN A 5 -16.88 2.33 -17.28
C ASN A 5 -18.41 2.36 -17.20
N TYR A 6 -19.01 3.28 -17.91
CA TYR A 6 -20.48 3.44 -17.93
C TYR A 6 -21.20 2.27 -18.61
N SER A 7 -20.56 1.64 -19.58
CA SER A 7 -21.17 0.51 -20.31
C SER A 7 -21.30 -0.73 -19.45
N SER A 8 -20.26 -1.07 -18.68
CA SER A 8 -20.28 -2.21 -17.76
C SER A 8 -20.77 -1.83 -16.35
N ARG A 9 -21.01 -0.55 -16.10
CA ARG A 9 -21.28 0.00 -14.75
C ARG A 9 -20.24 -0.43 -13.74
N GLU A 10 -18.97 -0.20 -14.07
CA GLU A 10 -17.85 -0.51 -13.20
C GLU A 10 -17.06 0.74 -12.84
N LEU A 11 -16.70 0.83 -11.57
CA LEU A 11 -15.78 1.81 -11.03
C LEU A 11 -14.50 1.08 -10.65
N ASN A 12 -13.38 1.43 -11.28
CA ASN A 12 -12.08 0.81 -11.01
C ASN A 12 -11.18 1.81 -10.30
N CYS A 13 -10.65 1.41 -9.15
CA CYS A 13 -9.73 2.21 -8.35
C CYS A 13 -8.42 1.44 -8.15
N GLN A 14 -7.31 2.15 -8.28
CA GLN A 14 -5.98 1.61 -8.07
C GLN A 14 -5.41 2.11 -6.74
N ILE A 15 -5.09 1.18 -5.84
CA ILE A 15 -4.46 1.47 -4.55
C ILE A 15 -3.06 0.86 -4.54
N VAL A 16 -2.07 1.65 -4.20
CA VAL A 16 -0.67 1.23 -4.16
C VAL A 16 -0.18 1.20 -2.72
N TYR A 17 0.32 0.04 -2.30
CA TYR A 17 1.03 -0.15 -1.04
C TYR A 17 2.50 0.17 -1.25
N TYR A 18 2.95 1.24 -0.62
CA TYR A 18 4.31 1.76 -0.73
C TYR A 18 5.03 1.62 0.62
N GLY A 19 6.33 1.58 0.61
CA GLY A 19 7.13 1.47 1.83
C GLY A 19 8.47 0.79 1.58
N PRO A 20 9.38 0.82 2.57
CA PRO A 20 10.70 0.20 2.43
C PRO A 20 10.63 -1.31 2.24
N GLY A 21 11.73 -1.89 1.80
CA GLY A 21 11.85 -3.35 1.69
C GLY A 21 11.58 -4.04 3.02
N LEU A 22 10.88 -5.16 2.99
CA LEU A 22 10.56 -6.01 4.13
C LEU A 22 9.65 -5.37 5.20
N CYS A 23 8.95 -4.28 4.87
CA CYS A 23 8.05 -3.63 5.83
C CYS A 23 6.69 -4.33 5.99
N GLY A 24 6.35 -5.28 5.13
CA GLY A 24 5.12 -6.06 5.22
C GLY A 24 4.02 -5.69 4.21
N LYS A 25 4.36 -5.08 3.09
CA LYS A 25 3.41 -4.79 1.99
C LYS A 25 2.76 -6.07 1.45
N THR A 26 3.59 -7.03 1.05
CA THR A 26 3.13 -8.35 0.56
C THR A 26 2.33 -9.09 1.61
N THR A 27 2.75 -9.06 2.87
CA THR A 27 2.04 -9.70 3.98
C THR A 27 0.64 -9.11 4.16
N ASN A 28 0.47 -7.80 4.01
CA ASN A 28 -0.84 -7.16 4.00
C ASN A 28 -1.75 -7.73 2.92
N LEU A 29 -1.27 -7.78 1.67
CA LEU A 29 -2.07 -8.29 0.54
C LEU A 29 -2.40 -9.78 0.71
N GLN A 30 -1.45 -10.58 1.16
CA GLN A 30 -1.69 -12.01 1.44
C GLN A 30 -2.76 -12.21 2.50
N TYR A 31 -2.73 -11.43 3.57
CA TYR A 31 -3.76 -11.50 4.61
C TYR A 31 -5.14 -11.11 4.05
N ILE A 32 -5.23 -10.02 3.31
CA ILE A 32 -6.47 -9.59 2.65
C ILE A 32 -6.98 -10.69 1.73
N TYR A 33 -6.11 -11.27 0.91
CA TYR A 33 -6.45 -12.36 0.01
C TYR A 33 -7.03 -13.56 0.76
N ASN A 34 -6.34 -14.01 1.81
CA ASN A 34 -6.75 -15.19 2.56
C ASN A 34 -8.06 -15.01 3.31
N LYS A 35 -8.40 -13.79 3.73
CA LYS A 35 -9.59 -13.49 4.53
C LYS A 35 -10.77 -12.97 3.72
N THR A 36 -10.56 -12.61 2.45
CA THR A 36 -11.64 -12.15 1.58
C THR A 36 -12.38 -13.35 0.98
N ASN A 37 -13.70 -13.25 0.90
CA ASN A 37 -14.55 -14.26 0.29
C ASN A 37 -14.09 -14.52 -1.17
N PRO A 38 -13.99 -15.78 -1.62
CA PRO A 38 -13.60 -16.14 -2.99
C PRO A 38 -14.37 -15.38 -4.09
N GLU A 39 -15.65 -15.10 -3.87
CA GLU A 39 -16.48 -14.35 -4.82
C GLU A 39 -16.11 -12.86 -4.95
N ALA A 40 -15.45 -12.31 -3.93
CA ALA A 40 -15.08 -10.88 -3.86
C ALA A 40 -13.62 -10.62 -4.24
N LYS A 41 -12.87 -11.64 -4.66
CA LYS A 41 -11.45 -11.50 -5.03
C LYS A 41 -11.14 -12.24 -6.32
N GLY A 42 -10.21 -11.65 -7.10
CA GLY A 42 -9.57 -12.36 -8.21
C GLY A 42 -8.33 -13.11 -7.76
N LYS A 43 -7.60 -13.65 -8.73
CA LYS A 43 -6.34 -14.33 -8.47
C LYS A 43 -5.28 -13.33 -8.04
N MET A 44 -4.64 -13.58 -6.91
CA MET A 44 -3.45 -12.82 -6.52
C MET A 44 -2.26 -13.23 -7.40
N ILE A 45 -1.61 -12.26 -7.99
CA ILE A 45 -0.41 -12.45 -8.80
C ILE A 45 0.77 -11.87 -8.01
N SER A 46 1.79 -12.68 -7.83
CA SER A 46 3.04 -12.25 -7.19
C SER A 46 4.20 -12.56 -8.13
N LEU A 47 4.86 -11.51 -8.57
CA LEU A 47 6.07 -11.64 -9.40
C LEU A 47 7.29 -11.57 -8.48
N ALA A 48 7.69 -12.71 -7.96
CA ALA A 48 8.89 -12.88 -7.16
C ALA A 48 10.03 -13.48 -7.99
N THR A 49 11.28 -13.14 -7.66
CA THR A 49 12.43 -13.89 -8.18
C THR A 49 12.74 -15.12 -7.36
N GLU A 50 13.62 -15.96 -7.91
CA GLU A 50 14.21 -17.13 -7.26
C GLU A 50 14.95 -16.81 -5.94
N THR A 51 15.17 -15.53 -5.61
CA THR A 51 15.91 -15.08 -4.42
C THR A 51 15.02 -14.52 -3.31
N GLU A 52 13.81 -15.02 -3.16
CA GLU A 52 12.86 -14.71 -2.04
C GLU A 52 12.38 -13.26 -1.93
N ARG A 53 12.61 -12.39 -2.91
CA ARG A 53 12.19 -10.98 -2.83
C ARG A 53 11.28 -10.63 -3.99
N THR A 54 10.21 -9.91 -3.67
CA THR A 54 9.32 -9.33 -4.68
C THR A 54 10.13 -8.41 -5.60
N LEU A 55 10.39 -8.86 -6.83
CA LEU A 55 11.18 -8.09 -7.79
C LEU A 55 10.40 -6.98 -8.42
N PHE A 56 9.14 -7.22 -8.67
CA PHE A 56 8.33 -6.30 -9.44
C PHE A 56 7.16 -5.79 -8.62
N PHE A 57 6.16 -6.62 -8.35
CA PHE A 57 4.98 -6.22 -7.58
C PHE A 57 4.08 -7.41 -7.26
N ASP A 58 3.24 -7.24 -6.25
CA ASP A 58 2.07 -8.08 -6.05
C ASP A 58 0.84 -7.33 -6.57
N PHE A 59 -0.11 -8.09 -7.09
CA PHE A 59 -1.37 -7.57 -7.59
C PHE A 59 -2.54 -8.38 -7.06
N LEU A 60 -3.53 -7.70 -6.48
CA LEU A 60 -4.73 -8.33 -5.95
C LEU A 60 -5.97 -7.54 -6.38
N PRO A 61 -6.79 -8.09 -7.28
CA PRO A 61 -8.08 -7.49 -7.61
C PRO A 61 -9.14 -7.87 -6.57
N LEU A 62 -9.89 -6.87 -6.09
CA LEU A 62 -11.01 -7.02 -5.17
C LEU A 62 -12.27 -6.42 -5.74
N SER A 63 -13.41 -7.06 -5.45
CA SER A 63 -14.74 -6.51 -5.73
C SER A 63 -15.44 -6.24 -4.39
N LEU A 64 -15.63 -4.97 -4.07
CA LEU A 64 -16.16 -4.55 -2.76
C LEU A 64 -17.62 -4.06 -2.82
N GLY A 65 -18.43 -4.67 -3.69
CA GLY A 65 -19.84 -4.36 -3.81
C GLY A 65 -20.17 -3.27 -4.80
N GLU A 66 -21.32 -2.61 -4.61
CA GLU A 66 -21.83 -1.58 -5.52
C GLU A 66 -21.93 -0.23 -4.82
N ILE A 67 -21.51 0.82 -5.53
CA ILE A 67 -21.72 2.21 -5.13
C ILE A 67 -22.58 2.89 -6.19
N ARG A 68 -23.77 3.32 -5.83
CA ARG A 68 -24.72 4.00 -6.73
C ARG A 68 -25.00 3.21 -8.02
N GLY A 69 -25.09 1.87 -7.92
CA GLY A 69 -25.36 1.00 -9.07
C GLY A 69 -24.13 0.67 -9.93
N PHE A 70 -22.94 1.08 -9.50
CA PHE A 70 -21.67 0.71 -10.12
C PHE A 70 -20.95 -0.33 -9.30
N ARG A 71 -20.52 -1.42 -9.93
CA ARG A 71 -19.62 -2.38 -9.28
C ARG A 71 -18.28 -1.73 -9.01
N THR A 72 -17.85 -1.75 -7.76
CA THR A 72 -16.58 -1.16 -7.39
C THR A 72 -15.50 -2.23 -7.33
N ARG A 73 -14.50 -2.07 -8.17
CA ARG A 73 -13.32 -2.92 -8.22
C ARG A 73 -12.11 -2.15 -7.73
N PHE A 74 -11.43 -2.71 -6.74
CA PHE A 74 -10.17 -2.20 -6.24
C PHE A 74 -9.04 -3.09 -6.73
N HIS A 75 -8.03 -2.47 -7.29
CA HIS A 75 -6.81 -3.11 -7.74
C HIS A 75 -5.70 -2.73 -6.78
N LEU A 76 -5.32 -3.67 -5.91
CA LEU A 76 -4.26 -3.45 -4.94
C LEU A 76 -2.92 -3.87 -5.53
N TYR A 77 -1.93 -3.00 -5.42
CA TYR A 77 -0.56 -3.24 -5.86
C TYR A 77 0.40 -3.05 -4.70
N THR A 78 1.48 -3.84 -4.66
CA THR A 78 2.66 -3.50 -3.89
C THR A 78 3.76 -3.00 -4.82
N VAL A 79 4.66 -2.19 -4.30
CA VAL A 79 5.88 -1.83 -5.05
C VAL A 79 7.09 -2.56 -4.47
N PRO A 80 8.12 -2.85 -5.29
CA PRO A 80 9.38 -3.36 -4.77
C PRO A 80 10.06 -2.29 -3.91
N GLY A 81 10.44 -2.65 -2.69
CA GLY A 81 11.01 -1.70 -1.72
C GLY A 81 12.50 -1.43 -1.88
N GLN A 82 13.21 -2.20 -2.70
CA GLN A 82 14.64 -2.06 -2.88
C GLN A 82 14.99 -0.90 -3.80
N VAL A 83 16.12 -0.24 -3.52
CA VAL A 83 16.59 0.97 -4.22
C VAL A 83 16.67 0.80 -5.74
N PHE A 84 17.09 -0.36 -6.20
CA PHE A 84 17.33 -0.65 -7.63
C PHE A 84 16.07 -0.66 -8.51
N TYR A 85 14.87 -0.68 -7.93
CA TYR A 85 13.62 -0.83 -8.66
C TYR A 85 12.79 0.45 -8.75
N ASP A 86 13.45 1.59 -8.76
CA ASP A 86 12.76 2.88 -8.81
C ASP A 86 11.90 3.04 -10.09
N ALA A 87 12.41 2.60 -11.23
CA ALA A 87 11.66 2.61 -12.49
C ALA A 87 10.36 1.78 -12.40
N SER A 88 10.40 0.62 -11.73
CA SER A 88 9.22 -0.21 -11.51
C SER A 88 8.22 0.47 -10.60
N ARG A 89 8.67 1.14 -9.53
CA ARG A 89 7.80 1.91 -8.64
C ARG A 89 7.09 3.04 -9.38
N LYS A 90 7.80 3.79 -10.21
CA LYS A 90 7.22 4.85 -11.06
C LYS A 90 6.13 4.32 -11.98
N LEU A 91 6.37 3.17 -12.59
CA LEU A 91 5.41 2.53 -13.49
C LEU A 91 4.13 2.11 -12.77
N ILE A 92 4.25 1.52 -11.58
CA ILE A 92 3.11 1.07 -10.76
C ILE A 92 2.27 2.26 -10.26
N LEU A 93 2.90 3.41 -10.01
CA LEU A 93 2.21 4.63 -9.57
C LEU A 93 1.40 5.32 -10.67
N LYS A 94 1.55 4.95 -11.93
CA LYS A 94 0.74 5.53 -13.01
C LYS A 94 -0.74 5.21 -12.82
N GLY A 95 -1.56 6.25 -12.77
CA GLY A 95 -3.00 6.11 -12.60
C GLY A 95 -3.44 5.78 -11.17
N VAL A 96 -2.57 5.96 -10.16
CA VAL A 96 -2.89 5.71 -8.76
C VAL A 96 -4.03 6.60 -8.26
N ASP A 97 -4.96 6.00 -7.52
CA ASP A 97 -6.10 6.69 -6.92
C ASP A 97 -5.95 6.86 -5.40
N GLY A 98 -5.21 5.98 -4.76
CA GLY A 98 -4.92 6.04 -3.34
C GLY A 98 -3.64 5.30 -2.98
N VAL A 99 -3.03 5.71 -1.90
CA VAL A 99 -1.77 5.14 -1.41
C VAL A 99 -1.91 4.69 0.03
N VAL A 100 -1.39 3.49 0.32
CA VAL A 100 -1.11 3.03 1.66
C VAL A 100 0.40 3.02 1.85
N PHE A 101 0.91 3.88 2.71
CA PHE A 101 2.32 3.84 3.08
C PHE A 101 2.49 2.92 4.28
N VAL A 102 3.22 1.84 4.11
CA VAL A 102 3.51 0.88 5.19
C VAL A 102 4.89 1.20 5.76
N GLY A 103 4.90 1.75 6.97
CA GLY A 103 6.12 1.99 7.73
C GLY A 103 6.47 0.78 8.60
N ASP A 104 7.76 0.50 8.72
CA ASP A 104 8.29 -0.49 9.65
C ASP A 104 8.51 0.19 10.99
N SER A 105 7.84 -0.29 12.05
CA SER A 105 7.90 0.36 13.38
C SER A 105 9.25 0.22 14.09
N GLN A 106 10.13 -0.63 13.61
CA GLN A 106 11.43 -0.88 14.23
C GLN A 106 12.32 0.38 14.18
N LEU A 107 12.98 0.69 15.30
CA LEU A 107 13.89 1.83 15.41
C LEU A 107 14.95 1.84 14.31
N GLU A 108 15.54 0.70 14.01
CA GLU A 108 16.61 0.53 13.02
C GLU A 108 16.13 0.77 11.58
N ARG A 109 14.81 0.79 11.36
CA ARG A 109 14.20 0.96 10.05
C ARG A 109 13.71 2.38 9.77
N MET A 110 13.90 3.31 10.68
CA MET A 110 13.40 4.67 10.54
C MET A 110 13.99 5.39 9.31
N GLU A 111 15.28 5.27 9.08
CA GLU A 111 15.90 5.89 7.89
C GLU A 111 15.33 5.31 6.59
N ALA A 112 15.12 4.00 6.54
CA ALA A 112 14.50 3.34 5.38
C ALA A 112 13.06 3.80 5.16
N ASN A 113 12.30 4.03 6.23
CA ASN A 113 10.96 4.59 6.15
C ASN A 113 10.97 6.01 5.55
N ILE A 114 11.85 6.87 6.05
CA ILE A 114 11.97 8.26 5.60
C ILE A 114 12.36 8.30 4.12
N GLU A 115 13.39 7.55 3.74
CA GLU A 115 13.85 7.46 2.36
C GLU A 115 12.74 6.97 1.41
N SER A 116 11.98 5.96 1.82
CA SER A 116 10.86 5.44 1.03
C SER A 116 9.74 6.45 0.87
N LEU A 117 9.41 7.21 1.91
CA LEU A 117 8.37 8.23 1.85
C LEU A 117 8.79 9.41 0.97
N GLU A 118 10.03 9.85 1.04
CA GLU A 118 10.60 10.87 0.15
C GLU A 118 10.60 10.41 -1.30
N ASN A 119 10.98 9.15 -1.55
CA ASN A 119 10.93 8.53 -2.87
C ASN A 119 9.49 8.49 -3.42
N LEU A 120 8.50 8.16 -2.60
CA LEU A 120 7.09 8.21 -2.99
C LEU A 120 6.68 9.62 -3.42
N ARG A 121 7.01 10.64 -2.64
CA ARG A 121 6.70 12.05 -2.97
C ARG A 121 7.35 12.47 -4.29
N SER A 122 8.61 12.15 -4.46
CA SER A 122 9.39 12.48 -5.67
C SER A 122 8.79 11.79 -6.91
N ASN A 123 8.51 10.50 -6.83
CA ASN A 123 7.95 9.74 -7.94
C ASN A 123 6.55 10.20 -8.34
N LEU A 124 5.72 10.56 -7.37
CA LEU A 124 4.40 11.13 -7.64
C LEU A 124 4.51 12.51 -8.30
N GLN A 125 5.42 13.36 -7.80
CA GLN A 125 5.62 14.70 -8.35
C GLN A 125 6.10 14.66 -9.80
N GLU A 126 6.98 13.74 -10.16
CA GLU A 126 7.42 13.54 -11.55
C GLU A 126 6.25 13.20 -12.50
N GLN A 127 5.19 12.60 -11.98
CA GLN A 127 4.00 12.24 -12.75
C GLN A 127 2.86 13.27 -12.64
N GLY A 128 3.13 14.43 -12.04
CA GLY A 128 2.15 15.49 -11.88
C GLY A 128 1.17 15.29 -10.72
N TYR A 129 1.42 14.34 -9.83
CA TYR A 129 0.64 14.14 -8.61
C TYR A 129 1.26 14.85 -7.42
N ASN A 130 0.42 15.19 -6.46
CA ASN A 130 0.84 15.68 -5.15
C ASN A 130 0.28 14.76 -4.08
N LEU A 131 1.15 14.14 -3.28
CA LEU A 131 0.76 13.22 -2.22
C LEU A 131 -0.22 13.87 -1.23
N ASP A 132 -0.06 15.17 -0.92
CA ASP A 132 -0.93 15.87 0.02
C ASP A 132 -2.35 16.10 -0.52
N LYS A 133 -2.56 15.91 -1.83
CA LYS A 133 -3.87 15.99 -2.49
C LYS A 133 -4.43 14.63 -2.88
N LEU A 134 -3.63 13.59 -2.74
CA LEU A 134 -4.02 12.22 -3.03
C LEU A 134 -4.57 11.58 -1.75
N PRO A 135 -5.66 10.79 -1.82
CA PRO A 135 -6.04 9.97 -0.69
C PRO A 135 -4.88 9.06 -0.29
N TYR A 136 -4.34 9.26 0.91
CA TYR A 136 -3.38 8.31 1.45
C TYR A 136 -3.48 8.17 2.96
N VAL A 137 -3.07 7.01 3.44
CA VAL A 137 -3.02 6.65 4.84
C VAL A 137 -1.66 6.02 5.16
N ILE A 138 -1.30 6.03 6.43
CA ILE A 138 -0.08 5.40 6.92
C ILE A 138 -0.45 4.21 7.79
N GLN A 139 0.19 3.07 7.55
CA GLN A 139 0.16 1.92 8.45
C GLN A 139 1.52 1.78 9.12
N TYR A 140 1.56 1.82 10.44
CA TYR A 140 2.74 1.44 11.21
C TYR A 140 2.67 -0.04 11.51
N ASN A 141 3.39 -0.83 10.73
CA ASN A 141 3.40 -2.28 10.84
C ASN A 141 4.46 -2.77 11.84
N LYS A 142 4.33 -4.03 12.22
CA LYS A 142 5.24 -4.71 13.17
C LYS A 142 5.19 -4.12 14.59
N ARG A 143 3.98 -3.72 15.02
CA ARG A 143 3.76 -3.18 16.36
C ARG A 143 4.02 -4.19 17.49
N ASP A 144 4.08 -5.48 17.17
CA ASP A 144 4.37 -6.59 18.09
C ASP A 144 5.85 -6.76 18.43
N LEU A 145 6.74 -6.11 17.69
CA LEU A 145 8.17 -6.23 17.92
C LEU A 145 8.64 -5.39 19.11
N PRO A 146 9.63 -5.91 19.89
CA PRO A 146 10.09 -5.25 21.12
C PRO A 146 10.82 -3.92 20.87
N ASN A 147 11.37 -3.74 19.67
CA ASN A 147 12.08 -2.53 19.24
C ASN A 147 11.19 -1.55 18.46
N ALA A 148 9.87 -1.75 18.51
CA ALA A 148 8.92 -0.85 17.87
C ALA A 148 8.94 0.52 18.56
N MET A 149 9.12 1.57 17.75
CA MET A 149 9.01 2.96 18.21
C MET A 149 7.58 3.30 18.61
N THR A 150 7.39 4.28 19.45
CA THR A 150 6.05 4.79 19.76
C THR A 150 5.41 5.44 18.51
N VAL A 151 4.09 5.42 18.43
CA VAL A 151 3.36 6.10 17.34
C VAL A 151 3.69 7.60 17.31
N ALA A 152 3.83 8.24 18.46
CA ALA A 152 4.21 9.65 18.54
C ALA A 152 5.57 9.93 17.91
N GLU A 153 6.55 9.08 18.15
CA GLU A 153 7.89 9.19 17.53
C GLU A 153 7.84 8.96 16.02
N LEU A 154 7.08 7.96 15.58
CA LEU A 154 6.88 7.68 14.15
C LEU A 154 6.19 8.86 13.45
N ASN A 155 5.14 9.42 14.04
CA ASN A 155 4.42 10.56 13.49
C ASN A 155 5.28 11.79 13.31
N LYS A 156 6.21 12.02 14.21
CA LYS A 156 7.11 13.17 14.17
C LYS A 156 7.90 13.23 12.86
N SER A 157 8.33 12.09 12.36
CA SER A 157 9.14 11.99 11.14
C SER A 157 8.33 11.63 9.89
N LEU A 158 7.28 10.82 10.02
CA LEU A 158 6.56 10.26 8.90
C LEU A 158 5.18 10.88 8.65
N ASN A 159 4.57 11.49 9.67
CA ASN A 159 3.21 12.02 9.58
C ASN A 159 3.06 13.42 10.15
N PRO A 160 3.87 14.40 9.72
CA PRO A 160 3.77 15.76 10.25
C PRO A 160 2.47 16.47 9.86
N THR A 161 1.81 16.03 8.80
CA THR A 161 0.55 16.61 8.30
C THR A 161 -0.70 15.99 8.90
N GLY A 162 -0.57 14.91 9.69
CA GLY A 162 -1.67 14.28 10.39
C GLY A 162 -2.67 13.54 9.49
N VAL A 163 -2.18 12.81 8.48
CA VAL A 163 -3.03 11.91 7.71
C VAL A 163 -3.47 10.73 8.57
N PRO A 164 -4.58 10.06 8.23
CA PRO A 164 -5.02 8.89 8.97
C PRO A 164 -3.93 7.83 9.09
N GLU A 165 -3.74 7.33 10.30
CA GLU A 165 -2.72 6.33 10.61
C GLU A 165 -3.35 5.13 11.33
N PHE A 166 -2.77 3.97 11.11
CA PHE A 166 -3.23 2.72 11.68
C PHE A 166 -2.04 1.92 12.22
N GLU A 167 -2.19 1.34 13.38
CA GLU A 167 -1.23 0.38 13.91
C GLU A 167 -1.52 -1.00 13.32
N GLY A 168 -0.49 -1.73 12.94
CA GLY A 168 -0.63 -3.01 12.29
C GLY A 168 0.33 -4.08 12.78
N VAL A 169 -0.16 -5.31 12.72
CA VAL A 169 0.61 -6.55 12.79
C VAL A 169 0.12 -7.42 11.63
N ALA A 170 0.67 -7.19 10.45
CA ALA A 170 0.16 -7.79 9.21
C ALA A 170 0.17 -9.32 9.23
N THR A 171 1.12 -9.94 9.92
CA THR A 171 1.21 -11.40 10.08
C THR A 171 0.01 -12.00 10.81
N THR A 172 -0.60 -11.26 11.74
CA THR A 172 -1.80 -11.69 12.48
C THR A 172 -3.08 -11.05 11.96
N GLY A 173 -2.96 -10.03 11.13
CA GLY A 173 -4.06 -9.27 10.53
C GLY A 173 -4.51 -8.05 11.29
N VAL A 174 -3.93 -7.76 12.44
CA VAL A 174 -4.26 -6.54 13.20
C VAL A 174 -4.01 -5.32 12.32
N GLY A 175 -5.02 -4.45 12.23
CA GLY A 175 -4.95 -3.20 11.48
C GLY A 175 -4.99 -3.32 9.95
N VAL A 176 -4.93 -4.53 9.38
CA VAL A 176 -4.87 -4.72 7.92
C VAL A 176 -6.13 -4.23 7.22
N PHE A 177 -7.30 -4.65 7.64
CA PHE A 177 -8.56 -4.20 7.06
C PHE A 177 -8.94 -2.77 7.46
N ASP A 178 -8.57 -2.33 8.65
CA ASP A 178 -8.83 -0.95 9.08
C ASP A 178 -8.04 0.03 8.21
N THR A 179 -6.83 -0.33 7.82
CA THR A 179 -6.01 0.45 6.89
C THR A 179 -6.64 0.52 5.48
N LEU A 180 -7.23 -0.58 5.03
CA LEU A 180 -7.81 -0.67 3.67
C LEU A 180 -9.14 0.10 3.55
N LYS A 181 -9.93 0.16 4.61
CA LYS A 181 -11.26 0.81 4.63
C LYS A 181 -11.18 2.33 4.57
#